data_de2f5f1b560612e819cca28375d1d669
#
_entry.id   de2f5f1b560612e819cca28375d1d669
#
_cell.length_a   1.000
_cell.length_b   1.000
_cell.length_c   1.000
_cell.angle_alpha   90.00
_cell.angle_beta   90.00
_cell.angle_gamma   90.00
#
_symmetry.space_group_name_H-M   'P 1'
#
loop_
_entity.id
_entity.type
_entity.pdbx_description
1 polymer ?
#
loop_
_entity_poly.entity_id
_entity_poly.type
_entity_poly.pdbx_seq_one_letter_code
_entity_poly.pdbx_strand_id
1 'polypeptide(L)'
;MKNILKFVLVTVASIVAINPADAQWTGPKSKPTKEVEVKYGPLTPPHRTDADMEAFRSYGLGQFIHWGIYSIAGNEWNGISARGGAAASEWIRSWSGPTAPKDWTKTYDNLYKQFNPKNFDAKRWAKQAKDMGAKYVIFTTKHHDGFALWPTKYSDYNVSASPYKKDIVKQIVDAYTAEGIDVYLYFSILEWNNPNYMGKAPKTDEEKEKFSKFLTYTRNQLLEQLDNYPKIKGFWFDGTWDASWKSAYEFTYNLEKELREKHPGLIIGSRFRNDEHGSRHFDSNGNILGDYEQGWERKLPAEFEWLNGNDWDAVMTIPPNGWGYMKDWSGIYTKTTDDLLDMLMRSVSMNGNFVLNFGPDGNGNMHPEEDKIAKEIGEWIKINAEAVYGVRHAALTPSKLGYFTQKDDNLYLTVFNQPVNGIVRIAVPKNAKQVPGTAALLVNSKNLGLKQADIGLDLDKNTYYDVVLPKDFRPNKAFVIKMKLVVPKAKAAKLMDAKM
;
A
#
# COMPACT_ATOMS: atom_id res chain seq x y z
N MET A 1 8.89 -53.70 42.46
CA MET A 1 8.68 -52.25 42.73
C MET A 1 8.72 -51.58 41.38
N LYS A 2 7.55 -51.21 40.87
CA LYS A 2 7.35 -50.61 39.53
C LYS A 2 7.22 -49.10 39.70
N ASN A 3 8.19 -48.31 39.23
CA ASN A 3 8.04 -46.84 39.16
C ASN A 3 7.40 -46.48 37.84
N ILE A 4 6.20 -45.96 37.91
CA ILE A 4 5.43 -45.39 36.80
C ILE A 4 5.83 -43.90 36.67
N LEU A 5 6.58 -43.57 35.63
CA LEU A 5 6.87 -42.19 35.27
C LEU A 5 5.61 -41.63 34.57
N LYS A 6 4.93 -40.70 35.22
CA LYS A 6 3.85 -39.91 34.58
C LYS A 6 4.48 -38.77 33.76
N PHE A 7 4.43 -38.88 32.45
CA PHE A 7 4.64 -37.73 31.58
C PHE A 7 3.44 -36.81 31.63
N VAL A 8 3.64 -35.61 32.16
CA VAL A 8 2.68 -34.52 32.05
C VAL A 8 2.93 -33.86 30.70
N LEU A 9 2.03 -34.09 29.76
CA LEU A 9 1.98 -33.38 28.48
C LEU A 9 1.44 -31.96 28.75
N VAL A 10 2.34 -30.98 28.81
CA VAL A 10 1.97 -29.56 28.79
C VAL A 10 1.71 -29.18 27.35
N THR A 11 0.46 -29.21 26.94
CA THR A 11 0.03 -28.57 25.69
C THR A 11 0.14 -27.07 25.86
N VAL A 12 1.23 -26.50 25.36
CA VAL A 12 1.32 -25.03 25.14
C VAL A 12 0.40 -24.72 23.98
N ALA A 13 -0.82 -24.31 24.27
CA ALA A 13 -1.69 -23.66 23.31
C ALA A 13 -1.03 -22.32 22.97
N SER A 14 -0.31 -22.28 21.85
CA SER A 14 0.14 -21.03 21.24
C SER A 14 -1.13 -20.28 20.81
N ILE A 15 -1.61 -19.36 21.65
CA ILE A 15 -2.56 -18.34 21.24
C ILE A 15 -1.79 -17.47 20.25
N VAL A 16 -1.89 -17.80 18.99
CA VAL A 16 -1.56 -16.88 17.91
C VAL A 16 -2.55 -15.74 18.08
N ALA A 17 -2.11 -14.63 18.65
CA ALA A 17 -2.86 -13.38 18.62
C ALA A 17 -3.01 -13.02 17.14
N ILE A 18 -4.17 -13.32 16.56
CA ILE A 18 -4.54 -12.89 15.22
C ILE A 18 -4.58 -11.36 15.29
N ASN A 19 -3.61 -10.72 14.66
CA ASN A 19 -3.59 -9.27 14.52
C ASN A 19 -4.93 -8.86 13.87
N PRO A 20 -5.75 -7.97 14.46
CA PRO A 20 -7.03 -7.55 13.87
C PRO A 20 -6.90 -7.02 12.44
N ALA A 21 -5.72 -6.54 12.05
CA ALA A 21 -5.41 -6.17 10.67
C ALA A 21 -5.36 -7.38 9.71
N ASP A 22 -5.02 -8.59 10.20
CA ASP A 22 -4.93 -9.81 9.37
C ASP A 22 -6.29 -10.47 9.11
N ALA A 23 -7.34 -10.10 9.84
CA ALA A 23 -8.69 -10.64 9.67
C ALA A 23 -9.46 -10.01 8.47
N GLN A 24 -8.82 -9.18 7.65
CA GLN A 24 -9.57 -8.22 6.85
C GLN A 24 -9.94 -8.63 5.44
N TRP A 25 -9.34 -9.67 4.83
CA TRP A 25 -9.79 -10.05 3.50
C TRP A 25 -9.39 -11.48 3.13
N THR A 26 -10.40 -12.30 2.79
CA THR A 26 -10.22 -13.73 2.53
C THR A 26 -10.44 -14.14 1.06
N GLY A 27 -10.55 -13.19 0.15
CA GLY A 27 -10.76 -13.49 -1.26
C GLY A 27 -11.86 -12.67 -1.93
N PRO A 28 -12.16 -12.91 -3.23
CA PRO A 28 -13.16 -12.17 -3.97
C PRO A 28 -14.52 -12.30 -3.31
N LYS A 29 -15.15 -11.16 -2.99
CA LYS A 29 -16.55 -11.18 -2.57
C LYS A 29 -17.40 -11.53 -3.79
N SER A 30 -18.02 -12.69 -3.78
CA SER A 30 -19.10 -12.98 -4.72
C SER A 30 -20.20 -11.94 -4.57
N LYS A 31 -20.74 -11.42 -5.67
CA LYS A 31 -21.93 -10.59 -5.61
C LYS A 31 -23.02 -11.36 -4.86
N PRO A 32 -23.79 -10.73 -3.97
CA PRO A 32 -24.86 -11.40 -3.26
C PRO A 32 -25.86 -11.96 -4.25
N THR A 33 -26.44 -13.10 -3.93
CA THR A 33 -27.48 -13.74 -4.75
C THR A 33 -28.78 -12.93 -4.83
N LYS A 34 -28.96 -11.98 -3.92
CA LYS A 34 -30.07 -11.03 -3.88
C LYS A 34 -29.54 -9.67 -3.43
N GLU A 35 -29.78 -8.65 -4.23
CA GLU A 35 -29.46 -7.27 -3.87
C GLU A 35 -30.33 -6.82 -2.68
N VAL A 36 -29.70 -6.03 -1.80
CA VAL A 36 -30.37 -5.37 -0.67
C VAL A 36 -30.40 -3.86 -0.93
N GLU A 37 -31.38 -3.16 -0.36
CA GLU A 37 -31.38 -1.70 -0.39
C GLU A 37 -30.21 -1.20 0.46
N VAL A 38 -29.36 -0.35 -0.11
CA VAL A 38 -28.22 0.29 0.56
C VAL A 38 -28.38 1.81 0.44
N LYS A 39 -28.69 2.45 1.56
CA LYS A 39 -28.90 3.90 1.63
C LYS A 39 -27.58 4.67 1.65
N TYR A 40 -26.55 4.11 2.31
CA TYR A 40 -25.24 4.74 2.50
C TYR A 40 -24.16 4.05 1.66
N GLY A 41 -24.50 3.74 0.41
CA GLY A 41 -23.62 3.14 -0.59
C GLY A 41 -22.54 4.11 -1.13
N PRO A 42 -21.91 3.78 -2.27
CA PRO A 42 -20.85 4.59 -2.87
C PRO A 42 -21.26 6.03 -3.13
N LEU A 43 -20.35 6.98 -2.89
CA LEU A 43 -20.53 8.41 -3.23
C LEU A 43 -19.93 8.79 -4.58
N THR A 44 -19.08 7.95 -5.12
CA THR A 44 -18.43 8.14 -6.43
C THR A 44 -18.81 7.02 -7.37
N PRO A 45 -18.71 7.23 -8.70
CA PRO A 45 -18.85 6.13 -9.65
C PRO A 45 -17.85 5.00 -9.35
N PRO A 46 -18.19 3.74 -9.65
CA PRO A 46 -17.30 2.60 -9.41
C PRO A 46 -15.91 2.74 -10.04
N HIS A 47 -15.81 3.55 -11.08
CA HIS A 47 -14.57 3.84 -11.80
C HIS A 47 -14.57 5.32 -12.20
N ARG A 48 -13.90 6.15 -11.39
CA ARG A 48 -13.72 7.58 -11.69
C ARG A 48 -12.79 7.75 -12.88
N THR A 49 -13.12 8.69 -13.78
CA THR A 49 -12.36 8.98 -15.00
C THR A 49 -11.78 10.39 -15.03
N ASP A 50 -11.79 11.09 -13.90
CA ASP A 50 -11.18 12.41 -13.78
C ASP A 50 -9.64 12.34 -13.71
N ALA A 51 -9.00 13.49 -13.88
CA ALA A 51 -7.55 13.59 -13.98
C ALA A 51 -6.80 13.12 -12.71
N ASP A 52 -7.41 13.28 -11.52
CA ASP A 52 -6.79 12.85 -10.26
C ASP A 52 -6.72 11.32 -10.17
N MET A 53 -7.79 10.62 -10.57
CA MET A 53 -7.77 9.15 -10.63
C MET A 53 -6.93 8.60 -11.76
N GLU A 54 -6.85 9.26 -12.90
CA GLU A 54 -5.91 8.86 -13.96
C GLU A 54 -4.45 9.03 -13.50
N ALA A 55 -4.14 10.09 -12.76
CA ALA A 55 -2.83 10.25 -12.12
C ALA A 55 -2.55 9.11 -11.14
N PHE A 56 -3.51 8.79 -10.24
CA PHE A 56 -3.40 7.69 -9.28
C PHE A 56 -3.08 6.35 -9.97
N ARG A 57 -3.79 6.01 -11.06
CA ARG A 57 -3.56 4.78 -11.83
C ARG A 57 -2.19 4.72 -12.50
N SER A 58 -1.55 5.86 -12.69
CA SER A 58 -0.26 5.96 -13.39
C SER A 58 0.96 5.88 -12.46
N TYR A 59 0.78 5.97 -11.14
CA TYR A 59 1.87 6.10 -10.18
C TYR A 59 2.81 4.89 -10.12
N GLY A 60 2.29 3.68 -10.17
CA GLY A 60 3.07 2.45 -10.06
C GLY A 60 3.78 2.27 -8.71
N LEU A 61 4.61 3.24 -8.30
CA LEU A 61 5.38 3.20 -7.05
C LEU A 61 5.09 4.41 -6.16
N GLY A 62 4.80 4.13 -4.87
CA GLY A 62 4.65 5.12 -3.81
C GLY A 62 5.59 4.87 -2.63
N GLN A 63 5.75 5.88 -1.79
CA GLN A 63 6.42 5.79 -0.50
C GLN A 63 5.39 5.91 0.62
N PHE A 64 5.49 5.10 1.66
CA PHE A 64 4.78 5.29 2.91
C PHE A 64 5.78 5.72 3.99
N ILE A 65 5.41 6.65 4.86
CA ILE A 65 6.23 7.00 6.01
C ILE A 65 5.38 6.87 7.27
N HIS A 66 5.75 5.92 8.13
CA HIS A 66 5.21 5.80 9.48
C HIS A 66 6.16 6.45 10.47
N TRP A 67 5.76 7.62 10.96
CA TRP A 67 6.58 8.39 11.90
C TRP A 67 5.73 9.08 12.96
N GLY A 68 6.22 9.08 14.19
CA GLY A 68 5.56 9.67 15.35
C GLY A 68 6.40 9.50 16.60
N ILE A 69 5.82 9.76 17.79
CA ILE A 69 6.53 9.63 19.07
C ILE A 69 6.94 8.19 19.39
N TYR A 70 6.29 7.18 18.81
CA TYR A 70 6.67 5.77 18.89
C TYR A 70 8.08 5.51 18.32
N SER A 71 8.54 6.33 17.38
CA SER A 71 9.88 6.23 16.79
C SER A 71 11.00 6.57 17.79
N ILE A 72 10.68 7.24 18.91
CA ILE A 72 11.64 7.48 20.01
C ILE A 72 12.01 6.15 20.67
N ALA A 73 11.02 5.30 20.91
CA ALA A 73 11.23 4.00 21.51
C ALA A 73 11.86 2.99 20.55
N GLY A 74 11.46 3.00 19.25
CA GLY A 74 12.05 2.14 18.24
C GLY A 74 11.88 0.63 18.52
N ASN A 75 10.73 0.23 19.06
CA ASN A 75 10.38 -1.13 19.49
C ASN A 75 11.21 -1.67 20.67
N GLU A 76 11.83 -0.78 21.46
CA GLU A 76 12.52 -1.12 22.71
C GLU A 76 12.43 0.06 23.70
N TRP A 77 12.65 -0.22 24.98
CA TRP A 77 12.80 0.82 26.00
C TRP A 77 13.79 0.42 27.06
N ASN A 78 14.80 1.28 27.31
CA ASN A 78 15.87 1.03 28.28
C ASN A 78 16.56 -0.34 28.09
N GLY A 79 16.80 -0.75 26.84
CA GLY A 79 17.43 -2.02 26.51
C GLY A 79 16.51 -3.25 26.57
N ILE A 80 15.23 -3.07 26.87
CA ILE A 80 14.24 -4.14 26.88
C ILE A 80 13.47 -4.10 25.57
N SER A 81 13.50 -5.19 24.81
CA SER A 81 12.74 -5.32 23.57
C SER A 81 11.25 -5.46 23.83
N ALA A 82 10.43 -4.73 23.09
CA ALA A 82 8.97 -4.85 23.10
C ALA A 82 8.46 -6.03 22.25
N ARG A 83 9.35 -6.76 21.55
CA ARG A 83 8.95 -7.94 20.76
C ARG A 83 8.24 -8.98 21.64
N GLY A 84 7.06 -9.42 21.18
CA GLY A 84 6.22 -10.35 21.92
C GLY A 84 5.32 -9.71 23.00
N GLY A 85 5.52 -8.44 23.33
CA GLY A 85 4.67 -7.68 24.25
C GLY A 85 3.92 -6.51 23.58
N ALA A 86 4.39 -6.06 22.42
CA ALA A 86 3.68 -5.16 21.53
C ALA A 86 3.56 -5.77 20.14
N ALA A 87 2.47 -5.47 19.41
CA ALA A 87 2.22 -6.04 18.09
C ALA A 87 3.23 -5.55 17.05
N ALA A 88 3.62 -4.28 17.13
CA ALA A 88 4.57 -3.61 16.24
C ALA A 88 5.14 -2.36 16.92
N SER A 89 6.14 -1.72 16.32
CA SER A 89 6.78 -0.53 16.91
C SER A 89 5.83 0.65 17.07
N GLU A 90 4.95 0.90 16.11
CA GLU A 90 3.92 1.93 16.15
C GLU A 90 2.76 1.59 17.10
N TRP A 91 2.68 0.34 17.57
CA TRP A 91 1.76 -0.16 18.59
C TRP A 91 2.36 -0.22 20.00
N ILE A 92 3.61 0.24 20.17
CA ILE A 92 4.37 0.08 21.42
C ILE A 92 3.68 0.73 22.63
N ARG A 93 2.80 1.73 22.44
CA ARG A 93 1.96 2.26 23.54
C ARG A 93 1.16 1.18 24.24
N SER A 94 0.72 0.16 23.50
CA SER A 94 -0.05 -0.98 24.02
C SER A 94 0.81 -2.10 24.59
N TRP A 95 2.12 -1.89 24.74
CA TRP A 95 3.02 -2.89 25.29
C TRP A 95 2.55 -3.38 26.66
N SER A 96 2.42 -4.68 26.79
CA SER A 96 1.87 -5.35 27.96
C SER A 96 2.63 -6.64 28.24
N GLY A 97 2.26 -7.32 29.34
CA GLY A 97 2.89 -8.58 29.75
C GLY A 97 4.16 -8.39 30.62
N PRO A 98 4.90 -9.46 30.89
CA PRO A 98 5.96 -9.46 31.90
C PRO A 98 7.18 -8.61 31.52
N THR A 99 7.36 -8.30 30.24
CA THR A 99 8.49 -7.47 29.77
C THR A 99 8.13 -5.98 29.70
N ALA A 100 6.85 -5.63 29.81
CA ALA A 100 6.42 -4.23 29.75
C ALA A 100 6.91 -3.46 30.98
N PRO A 101 7.52 -2.27 30.80
CA PRO A 101 7.87 -1.43 31.93
C PRO A 101 6.66 -1.07 32.79
N LYS A 102 6.86 -0.97 34.10
CA LYS A 102 5.81 -0.46 34.99
C LYS A 102 5.34 0.93 34.53
N ASP A 103 4.03 1.14 34.56
CA ASP A 103 3.39 2.40 34.14
C ASP A 103 3.75 2.81 32.70
N TRP A 104 3.99 1.84 31.80
CA TRP A 104 4.46 2.09 30.44
C TRP A 104 3.56 3.07 29.68
N THR A 105 2.24 2.86 29.68
CA THR A 105 1.30 3.76 28.98
C THR A 105 1.47 5.23 29.39
N LYS A 106 1.64 5.48 30.70
CA LYS A 106 1.89 6.84 31.24
C LYS A 106 3.25 7.37 30.78
N THR A 107 4.27 6.54 30.74
CA THR A 107 5.60 6.90 30.21
C THR A 107 5.50 7.24 28.74
N TYR A 108 4.83 6.39 27.95
CA TYR A 108 4.63 6.60 26.53
C TYR A 108 3.89 7.91 26.22
N ASP A 109 2.78 8.17 26.90
CA ASP A 109 1.96 9.36 26.70
C ASP A 109 2.71 10.67 27.04
N ASN A 110 3.90 10.59 27.64
CA ASN A 110 4.79 11.70 27.88
C ASN A 110 6.01 11.76 26.92
N LEU A 111 6.17 10.80 25.99
CA LEU A 111 7.31 10.81 25.05
C LEU A 111 7.33 12.04 24.16
N TYR A 112 6.18 12.64 23.88
CA TYR A 112 6.14 13.90 23.09
C TYR A 112 7.00 15.00 23.69
N LYS A 113 7.24 15.03 25.01
CA LYS A 113 8.13 15.98 25.69
C LYS A 113 9.61 15.78 25.33
N GLN A 114 9.95 14.65 24.73
CA GLN A 114 11.28 14.31 24.22
C GLN A 114 11.35 14.40 22.69
N PHE A 115 10.21 14.59 22.00
CA PHE A 115 10.14 14.60 20.55
C PHE A 115 10.75 15.90 19.99
N ASN A 116 12.02 15.82 19.66
CA ASN A 116 12.80 16.92 19.09
C ASN A 116 13.72 16.40 17.96
N PRO A 117 13.15 16.06 16.80
CA PRO A 117 13.88 15.43 15.70
C PRO A 117 14.88 16.41 15.05
N LYS A 118 16.11 16.43 15.55
CA LYS A 118 17.15 17.38 15.12
C LYS A 118 17.66 17.11 13.70
N ASN A 119 17.55 15.88 13.23
CA ASN A 119 18.05 15.45 11.93
C ASN A 119 16.93 15.35 10.88
N PHE A 120 15.69 15.68 11.27
CA PHE A 120 14.57 15.68 10.32
C PHE A 120 14.77 16.75 9.25
N ASP A 121 14.76 16.30 8.01
CA ASP A 121 14.82 17.12 6.80
C ASP A 121 13.84 16.57 5.75
N ALA A 122 12.70 17.26 5.63
CA ALA A 122 11.63 16.86 4.69
C ALA A 122 12.11 16.88 3.22
N LYS A 123 13.05 17.79 2.87
CA LYS A 123 13.61 17.86 1.51
C LYS A 123 14.48 16.65 1.20
N ARG A 124 15.28 16.20 2.18
CA ARG A 124 16.08 14.98 2.05
C ARG A 124 15.17 13.75 1.85
N TRP A 125 14.07 13.65 2.61
CA TRP A 125 13.11 12.56 2.46
C TRP A 125 12.41 12.60 1.10
N ALA A 126 11.96 13.78 0.66
CA ALA A 126 11.34 13.95 -0.65
C ALA A 126 12.31 13.61 -1.79
N LYS A 127 13.61 14.00 -1.65
CA LYS A 127 14.64 13.63 -2.61
C LYS A 127 14.87 12.12 -2.66
N GLN A 128 14.93 11.45 -1.51
CA GLN A 128 15.04 9.98 -1.44
C GLN A 128 13.87 9.32 -2.18
N ALA A 129 12.63 9.76 -1.92
CA ALA A 129 11.44 9.24 -2.60
C ALA A 129 11.52 9.44 -4.12
N LYS A 130 11.92 10.62 -4.59
CA LYS A 130 12.12 10.92 -6.01
C LYS A 130 13.21 10.06 -6.62
N ASP A 131 14.36 9.93 -5.95
CA ASP A 131 15.47 9.12 -6.43
C ASP A 131 15.12 7.63 -6.49
N MET A 132 14.29 7.13 -5.56
CA MET A 132 13.69 5.80 -5.59
C MET A 132 12.70 5.62 -6.75
N GLY A 133 12.11 6.70 -7.24
CA GLY A 133 11.12 6.70 -8.32
C GLY A 133 9.67 6.79 -7.83
N ALA A 134 9.42 7.06 -6.56
CA ALA A 134 8.07 7.23 -6.04
C ALA A 134 7.35 8.42 -6.71
N LYS A 135 6.08 8.25 -7.01
CA LYS A 135 5.20 9.28 -7.59
C LYS A 135 4.27 9.91 -6.57
N TYR A 136 4.05 9.24 -5.47
CA TYR A 136 3.27 9.76 -4.35
C TYR A 136 3.85 9.28 -3.02
N VAL A 137 3.48 9.99 -1.96
CA VAL A 137 3.79 9.64 -0.58
C VAL A 137 2.51 9.56 0.23
N ILE A 138 2.44 8.59 1.13
CA ILE A 138 1.45 8.53 2.20
C ILE A 138 2.20 8.82 3.51
N PHE A 139 1.80 9.87 4.22
CA PHE A 139 2.48 10.32 5.45
C PHE A 139 1.56 10.25 6.66
N THR A 140 2.01 9.61 7.76
CA THR A 140 1.25 9.56 9.01
C THR A 140 1.17 10.93 9.67
N THR A 141 -0.01 11.55 9.65
CA THR A 141 -0.24 12.82 10.35
C THR A 141 -0.55 12.59 11.84
N LYS A 142 -1.22 11.50 12.14
CA LYS A 142 -1.56 11.01 13.48
C LYS A 142 -1.76 9.50 13.41
N HIS A 143 -1.09 8.73 14.27
CA HIS A 143 -1.32 7.28 14.40
C HIS A 143 -2.30 6.97 15.54
N HIS A 144 -2.49 5.71 15.91
CA HIS A 144 -3.43 5.26 16.96
C HIS A 144 -3.16 5.84 18.34
N ASP A 145 -1.94 6.32 18.59
CA ASP A 145 -1.58 6.99 19.85
C ASP A 145 -2.23 8.39 20.03
N GLY A 146 -2.72 8.96 18.93
CA GLY A 146 -3.40 10.25 18.92
C GLY A 146 -2.48 11.47 18.88
N PHE A 147 -1.13 11.28 18.83
CA PHE A 147 -0.21 12.40 18.74
C PHE A 147 -0.20 13.01 17.35
N ALA A 148 -0.66 14.26 17.23
CA ALA A 148 -0.74 14.97 15.96
C ALA A 148 0.60 15.61 15.58
N LEU A 149 1.10 15.33 14.37
CA LEU A 149 2.34 15.92 13.83
C LEU A 149 2.13 17.31 13.21
N TRP A 150 0.95 17.91 13.39
CA TRP A 150 0.62 19.28 13.01
C TRP A 150 0.03 20.04 14.22
N PRO A 151 0.07 21.38 14.24
CA PRO A 151 -0.44 22.19 15.35
C PRO A 151 -1.98 22.28 15.29
N THR A 152 -2.66 21.17 15.52
CA THR A 152 -4.13 21.13 15.52
C THR A 152 -4.71 21.98 16.64
N LYS A 153 -5.81 22.68 16.36
CA LYS A 153 -6.57 23.47 17.34
C LYS A 153 -7.49 22.62 18.22
N TYR A 154 -7.61 21.34 17.91
CA TYR A 154 -8.62 20.45 18.52
C TYR A 154 -8.04 19.48 19.55
N SER A 155 -6.72 19.48 19.75
CA SER A 155 -6.04 18.68 20.77
C SER A 155 -4.74 19.33 21.19
N ASP A 156 -4.46 19.34 22.50
CA ASP A 156 -3.17 19.77 23.04
C ASP A 156 -2.08 18.69 22.87
N TYR A 157 -2.48 17.45 22.51
CA TYR A 157 -1.56 16.36 22.27
C TYR A 157 -1.05 16.40 20.82
N ASN A 158 -0.22 17.40 20.54
CA ASN A 158 0.29 17.67 19.21
C ASN A 158 1.73 18.18 19.23
N VAL A 159 2.31 18.35 18.07
CA VAL A 159 3.71 18.76 17.88
C VAL A 159 4.05 20.11 18.53
N SER A 160 3.10 21.03 18.72
CA SER A 160 3.33 22.31 19.40
C SER A 160 3.67 22.15 20.89
N ALA A 161 3.22 21.08 21.51
CA ALA A 161 3.53 20.73 22.90
C ALA A 161 4.88 20.03 23.05
N SER A 162 5.51 19.63 21.93
CA SER A 162 6.85 19.02 21.92
C SER A 162 7.95 20.10 21.87
N PRO A 163 9.21 19.76 22.18
CA PRO A 163 10.34 20.68 21.98
C PRO A 163 10.56 21.11 20.52
N TYR A 164 10.12 20.33 19.56
CA TYR A 164 10.27 20.63 18.12
C TYR A 164 9.39 21.80 17.66
N LYS A 165 8.15 21.86 18.10
CA LYS A 165 7.17 22.96 17.91
C LYS A 165 6.82 23.35 16.46
N LYS A 166 7.39 22.73 15.44
CA LYS A 166 7.17 23.07 14.04
C LYS A 166 6.16 22.10 13.40
N ASP A 167 5.33 22.63 12.52
CA ASP A 167 4.41 21.84 11.72
C ASP A 167 5.17 20.88 10.77
N ILE A 168 5.17 19.60 11.11
CA ILE A 168 5.85 18.56 10.34
C ILE A 168 5.06 18.24 9.08
N VAL A 169 3.73 18.18 9.17
CA VAL A 169 2.87 17.86 8.02
C VAL A 169 3.06 18.89 6.92
N LYS A 170 3.08 20.18 7.29
CA LYS A 170 3.36 21.26 6.32
C LYS A 170 4.72 21.10 5.65
N GLN A 171 5.77 20.79 6.41
CA GLN A 171 7.11 20.60 5.86
C GLN A 171 7.16 19.45 4.86
N ILE A 172 6.47 18.33 5.15
CA ILE A 172 6.34 17.17 4.24
C ILE A 172 5.57 17.58 2.98
N VAL A 173 4.37 18.17 3.11
CA VAL A 173 3.56 18.58 1.96
C VAL A 173 4.35 19.51 1.04
N ASP A 174 5.00 20.54 1.60
CA ASP A 174 5.76 21.51 0.82
C ASP A 174 6.96 20.85 0.11
N ALA A 175 7.72 20.00 0.80
CA ALA A 175 8.92 19.38 0.24
C ALA A 175 8.59 18.37 -0.87
N TYR A 176 7.62 17.48 -0.64
CA TYR A 176 7.25 16.46 -1.63
C TYR A 176 6.58 17.07 -2.85
N THR A 177 5.69 18.05 -2.66
CA THR A 177 5.07 18.78 -3.78
C THR A 177 6.12 19.53 -4.62
N ALA A 178 7.16 20.10 -3.98
CA ALA A 178 8.25 20.77 -4.70
C ALA A 178 9.07 19.79 -5.57
N GLU A 179 9.13 18.53 -5.20
CA GLU A 179 9.77 17.46 -6.00
C GLU A 179 8.83 16.83 -7.05
N GLY A 180 7.58 17.30 -7.16
CA GLY A 180 6.57 16.77 -8.07
C GLY A 180 6.01 15.41 -7.62
N ILE A 181 6.00 15.15 -6.32
CA ILE A 181 5.44 13.94 -5.69
C ILE A 181 4.12 14.31 -5.05
N ASP A 182 3.06 13.60 -5.39
CA ASP A 182 1.73 13.80 -4.83
C ASP A 182 1.67 13.33 -3.37
N VAL A 183 0.93 14.05 -2.52
CA VAL A 183 0.88 13.79 -1.07
C VAL A 183 -0.50 13.31 -0.65
N TYR A 184 -0.52 12.18 0.05
CA TYR A 184 -1.67 11.63 0.74
C TYR A 184 -1.41 11.66 2.25
N LEU A 185 -2.42 12.02 3.02
CA LEU A 185 -2.31 12.07 4.47
C LEU A 185 -2.93 10.80 5.08
N TYR A 186 -2.10 10.01 5.77
CA TYR A 186 -2.62 8.95 6.63
C TYR A 186 -3.22 9.57 7.88
N PHE A 187 -4.42 9.14 8.21
CA PHE A 187 -5.14 9.57 9.39
C PHE A 187 -5.76 8.38 10.11
N SER A 188 -5.33 8.15 11.37
CA SER A 188 -5.95 7.16 12.23
C SER A 188 -7.25 7.66 12.82
N ILE A 189 -8.31 6.88 12.68
CA ILE A 189 -9.59 7.09 13.37
C ILE A 189 -9.51 6.52 14.79
N LEU A 190 -8.94 5.33 14.96
CA LEU A 190 -8.66 4.76 16.28
C LEU A 190 -7.71 5.70 17.02
N GLU A 191 -8.06 6.06 18.28
CA GLU A 191 -7.29 7.04 19.04
C GLU A 191 -7.26 6.70 20.54
N TRP A 192 -6.18 6.07 20.96
CA TRP A 192 -6.04 5.57 22.33
C TRP A 192 -5.93 6.65 23.40
N ASN A 193 -5.45 7.81 23.06
CA ASN A 193 -5.27 8.93 24.02
C ASN A 193 -6.54 9.78 24.18
N ASN A 194 -7.48 9.70 23.24
CA ASN A 194 -8.68 10.52 23.26
C ASN A 194 -9.72 9.97 24.28
N PRO A 195 -10.10 10.74 25.32
CA PRO A 195 -11.03 10.26 26.34
C PRO A 195 -12.45 10.02 25.82
N ASN A 196 -12.80 10.57 24.65
CA ASN A 196 -14.10 10.40 24.01
C ASN A 196 -14.13 9.25 23.00
N TYR A 197 -12.97 8.67 22.67
CA TYR A 197 -12.91 7.49 21.82
C TYR A 197 -13.45 6.26 22.55
N MET A 198 -14.10 5.39 21.81
CA MET A 198 -14.55 4.10 22.33
C MET A 198 -14.52 3.02 21.24
N GLY A 199 -14.07 1.80 21.59
CA GLY A 199 -13.99 0.69 20.64
C GLY A 199 -15.32 0.00 20.38
N LYS A 200 -16.29 0.12 21.32
CA LYS A 200 -17.63 -0.47 21.22
C LYS A 200 -18.67 0.54 20.75
N ALA A 201 -19.72 0.07 20.10
CA ALA A 201 -20.85 0.92 19.73
C ALA A 201 -21.51 1.54 20.97
N PRO A 202 -21.81 2.85 20.98
CA PRO A 202 -22.43 3.52 22.11
C PRO A 202 -23.87 3.02 22.32
N LYS A 203 -24.22 2.71 23.57
CA LYS A 203 -25.55 2.16 23.94
C LYS A 203 -26.38 3.14 24.75
N THR A 204 -25.76 3.80 25.74
CA THR A 204 -26.44 4.77 26.60
C THR A 204 -26.36 6.18 26.00
N ASP A 205 -27.22 7.08 26.45
CA ASP A 205 -27.21 8.46 25.96
C ASP A 205 -25.91 9.19 26.35
N GLU A 206 -25.33 8.87 27.51
CA GLU A 206 -24.01 9.35 27.91
C GLU A 206 -22.90 8.86 26.95
N GLU A 207 -22.92 7.58 26.59
CA GLU A 207 -21.96 7.00 25.61
C GLU A 207 -22.14 7.65 24.23
N LYS A 208 -23.38 7.91 23.80
CA LYS A 208 -23.69 8.59 22.53
C LYS A 208 -23.18 10.03 22.53
N GLU A 209 -23.42 10.77 23.62
CA GLU A 209 -22.92 12.14 23.76
C GLU A 209 -21.38 12.17 23.73
N LYS A 210 -20.74 11.29 24.50
CA LYS A 210 -19.29 11.16 24.51
C LYS A 210 -18.74 10.85 23.13
N PHE A 211 -19.31 9.89 22.42
CA PHE A 211 -18.88 9.50 21.09
C PHE A 211 -19.16 10.59 20.04
N SER A 212 -20.25 11.34 20.17
CA SER A 212 -20.55 12.51 19.32
C SER A 212 -19.47 13.59 19.41
N LYS A 213 -18.90 13.82 20.62
CA LYS A 213 -17.76 14.74 20.80
C LYS A 213 -16.53 14.24 20.03
N PHE A 214 -16.27 12.92 20.05
CA PHE A 214 -15.20 12.31 19.27
C PHE A 214 -15.43 12.44 17.75
N LEU A 215 -16.64 12.21 17.28
CA LEU A 215 -16.99 12.38 15.86
C LEU A 215 -16.79 13.83 15.40
N THR A 216 -17.25 14.80 16.19
CA THR A 216 -17.04 16.24 15.92
C THR A 216 -15.56 16.61 15.89
N TYR A 217 -14.79 16.10 16.84
CA TYR A 217 -13.34 16.28 16.89
C TYR A 217 -12.66 15.72 15.63
N THR A 218 -12.99 14.51 15.24
CA THR A 218 -12.44 13.87 14.03
C THR A 218 -12.75 14.67 12.76
N ARG A 219 -14.02 15.07 12.60
CA ARG A 219 -14.46 15.91 11.48
C ARG A 219 -13.64 17.21 11.42
N ASN A 220 -13.50 17.89 12.56
CA ASN A 220 -12.82 19.16 12.62
C ASN A 220 -11.32 19.03 12.27
N GLN A 221 -10.65 17.98 12.71
CA GLN A 221 -9.25 17.73 12.37
C GLN A 221 -9.08 17.43 10.86
N LEU A 222 -9.98 16.69 10.25
CA LEU A 222 -9.92 16.39 8.80
C LEU A 222 -10.14 17.65 7.96
N LEU A 223 -11.12 18.48 8.31
CA LEU A 223 -11.38 19.74 7.63
C LEU A 223 -10.22 20.73 7.83
N GLU A 224 -9.63 20.77 9.04
CA GLU A 224 -8.44 21.58 9.32
C GLU A 224 -7.24 21.17 8.46
N GLN A 225 -7.04 19.85 8.21
CA GLN A 225 -5.97 19.38 7.34
C GLN A 225 -6.19 19.81 5.88
N LEU A 226 -7.44 19.78 5.37
CA LEU A 226 -7.76 20.29 4.03
C LEU A 226 -7.51 21.80 3.92
N ASP A 227 -7.85 22.56 4.97
CA ASP A 227 -7.58 24.01 4.99
C ASP A 227 -6.09 24.35 5.04
N ASN A 228 -5.34 23.63 5.89
CA ASN A 228 -3.93 23.88 6.09
C ASN A 228 -3.05 23.36 4.94
N TYR A 229 -3.49 22.30 4.25
CA TYR A 229 -2.69 21.61 3.25
C TYR A 229 -3.47 21.40 1.93
N PRO A 230 -3.87 22.47 1.22
CA PRO A 230 -4.75 22.37 0.05
C PRO A 230 -4.11 21.65 -1.17
N LYS A 231 -2.82 21.31 -1.10
CA LYS A 231 -2.11 20.60 -2.17
C LYS A 231 -2.15 19.07 -2.06
N ILE A 232 -2.73 18.52 -1.01
CA ILE A 232 -2.83 17.07 -0.87
C ILE A 232 -3.79 16.49 -1.93
N LYS A 233 -3.59 15.24 -2.27
CA LYS A 233 -4.42 14.52 -3.24
C LYS A 233 -5.47 13.63 -2.59
N GLY A 234 -5.25 13.21 -1.36
CA GLY A 234 -6.17 12.31 -0.71
C GLY A 234 -5.85 12.01 0.74
N PHE A 235 -6.72 11.20 1.33
CA PHE A 235 -6.52 10.61 2.65
C PHE A 235 -6.38 9.09 2.56
N TRP A 236 -5.50 8.56 3.39
CA TRP A 236 -5.36 7.15 3.68
C TRP A 236 -5.83 6.88 5.11
N PHE A 237 -7.01 6.27 5.27
CA PHE A 237 -7.63 6.05 6.57
C PHE A 237 -7.26 4.71 7.18
N ASP A 238 -7.16 4.70 8.51
CA ASP A 238 -6.91 3.51 9.32
C ASP A 238 -7.67 3.55 10.64
N GLY A 239 -7.69 2.42 11.37
CA GLY A 239 -8.38 2.35 12.65
C GLY A 239 -9.91 2.39 12.58
N THR A 240 -10.49 1.98 11.46
CA THR A 240 -11.94 2.07 11.20
C THR A 240 -12.70 0.76 11.43
N TRP A 241 -12.06 -0.21 12.08
CA TRP A 241 -12.64 -1.54 12.32
C TRP A 241 -13.49 -1.65 13.59
N ASP A 242 -13.42 -0.69 14.50
CA ASP A 242 -14.15 -0.74 15.76
C ASP A 242 -15.65 -0.55 15.59
N ALA A 243 -16.42 -1.20 16.48
CA ALA A 243 -17.87 -1.20 16.41
C ALA A 243 -18.48 0.21 16.58
N SER A 244 -17.81 1.11 17.31
CA SER A 244 -18.22 2.51 17.44
C SER A 244 -18.21 3.22 16.09
N TRP A 245 -17.09 3.14 15.33
CA TRP A 245 -16.99 3.76 14.03
C TRP A 245 -17.98 3.16 13.03
N LYS A 246 -18.10 1.82 13.04
CA LYS A 246 -19.08 1.13 12.21
C LYS A 246 -20.53 1.54 12.50
N SER A 247 -20.86 1.88 13.74
CA SER A 247 -22.21 2.38 14.09
C SER A 247 -22.49 3.80 13.63
N ALA A 248 -21.45 4.56 13.22
CA ALA A 248 -21.55 5.94 12.76
C ALA A 248 -21.66 6.06 11.24
N TYR A 249 -22.23 5.08 10.54
CA TYR A 249 -22.27 5.01 9.08
C TYR A 249 -22.91 6.26 8.42
N GLU A 250 -23.97 6.81 8.97
CA GLU A 250 -24.61 8.03 8.47
C GLU A 250 -23.69 9.25 8.63
N PHE A 251 -23.05 9.40 9.79
CA PHE A 251 -22.09 10.46 10.02
C PHE A 251 -20.90 10.36 9.05
N THR A 252 -20.33 9.17 8.87
CA THR A 252 -19.16 8.96 8.01
C THR A 252 -19.48 9.14 6.54
N TYR A 253 -20.72 8.80 6.10
CA TYR A 253 -21.21 9.09 4.75
C TYR A 253 -21.28 10.61 4.51
N ASN A 254 -21.91 11.35 5.45
CA ASN A 254 -22.04 12.80 5.33
C ASN A 254 -20.67 13.50 5.43
N LEU A 255 -19.76 12.98 6.26
CA LEU A 255 -18.40 13.51 6.36
C LEU A 255 -17.61 13.30 5.07
N GLU A 256 -17.67 12.12 4.46
CA GLU A 256 -17.02 11.90 3.17
C GLU A 256 -17.54 12.87 2.10
N LYS A 257 -18.85 13.08 2.06
CA LYS A 257 -19.47 14.04 1.14
C LYS A 257 -18.92 15.45 1.38
N GLU A 258 -18.88 15.89 2.63
CA GLU A 258 -18.35 17.21 3.01
C GLU A 258 -16.87 17.38 2.63
N LEU A 259 -16.04 16.36 2.87
CA LEU A 259 -14.62 16.38 2.50
C LEU A 259 -14.44 16.53 0.97
N ARG A 260 -15.26 15.83 0.18
CA ARG A 260 -15.23 15.89 -1.29
C ARG A 260 -15.75 17.23 -1.82
N GLU A 261 -16.78 17.80 -1.20
CA GLU A 261 -17.30 19.14 -1.55
C GLU A 261 -16.24 20.22 -1.25
N LYS A 262 -15.55 20.10 -0.11
CA LYS A 262 -14.51 21.04 0.29
C LYS A 262 -13.24 20.94 -0.58
N HIS A 263 -12.91 19.76 -1.05
CA HIS A 263 -11.72 19.52 -1.87
C HIS A 263 -12.10 18.64 -3.08
N PRO A 264 -12.57 19.26 -4.18
CA PRO A 264 -12.89 18.54 -5.41
C PRO A 264 -11.68 17.77 -5.94
N GLY A 265 -11.89 16.52 -6.39
CA GLY A 265 -10.82 15.62 -6.83
C GLY A 265 -10.19 14.78 -5.70
N LEU A 266 -10.53 15.06 -4.44
CA LEU A 266 -10.00 14.30 -3.29
C LEU A 266 -10.18 12.79 -3.48
N ILE A 267 -9.10 12.03 -3.26
CA ILE A 267 -9.10 10.57 -3.35
C ILE A 267 -9.19 9.98 -1.94
N ILE A 268 -10.17 9.10 -1.74
CA ILE A 268 -10.43 8.43 -0.46
C ILE A 268 -10.49 6.93 -0.70
N GLY A 269 -9.63 6.17 -0.01
CA GLY A 269 -9.63 4.72 -0.09
C GLY A 269 -10.79 4.06 0.64
N SER A 270 -11.06 2.81 0.34
CA SER A 270 -12.23 2.04 0.81
C SER A 270 -12.23 1.73 2.32
N ARG A 271 -11.19 2.11 3.07
CA ARG A 271 -11.14 1.89 4.54
C ARG A 271 -11.95 2.90 5.36
N PHE A 272 -12.37 4.03 4.77
CA PHE A 272 -12.90 5.14 5.56
C PHE A 272 -14.21 4.79 6.28
N ARG A 273 -15.16 4.22 5.58
CA ARG A 273 -16.50 3.98 6.11
C ARG A 273 -17.06 2.60 5.79
N ASN A 274 -18.23 2.35 6.29
CA ASN A 274 -19.06 1.18 6.02
C ASN A 274 -20.49 1.62 5.67
N ASP A 275 -21.29 0.68 5.15
CA ASP A 275 -22.72 0.88 4.96
C ASP A 275 -23.51 0.65 6.27
N GLU A 276 -24.82 0.87 6.24
CA GLU A 276 -25.74 0.67 7.36
C GLU A 276 -25.87 -0.79 7.80
N HIS A 277 -25.48 -1.74 6.94
CA HIS A 277 -25.50 -3.17 7.24
C HIS A 277 -24.16 -3.64 7.85
N GLY A 278 -23.19 -2.75 8.04
CA GLY A 278 -21.89 -3.01 8.66
C GLY A 278 -20.84 -3.59 7.70
N SER A 279 -21.09 -3.59 6.38
CA SER A 279 -20.10 -3.98 5.38
C SER A 279 -19.03 -2.90 5.24
N ARG A 280 -17.76 -3.30 5.16
CA ARG A 280 -16.56 -2.45 5.06
C ARG A 280 -15.85 -2.70 3.74
N HIS A 281 -15.14 -1.68 3.23
CA HIS A 281 -14.45 -1.67 1.95
C HIS A 281 -15.40 -1.74 0.75
N PHE A 282 -16.40 -2.58 0.84
CA PHE A 282 -17.48 -2.74 -0.14
C PHE A 282 -18.81 -2.67 0.60
N ASP A 283 -19.83 -2.16 -0.07
CA ASP A 283 -21.18 -2.19 0.47
C ASP A 283 -21.76 -3.63 0.45
N SER A 284 -22.97 -3.79 0.95
CA SER A 284 -23.63 -5.10 1.02
C SER A 284 -23.95 -5.70 -0.35
N ASN A 285 -23.88 -4.93 -1.43
CA ASN A 285 -24.00 -5.39 -2.81
C ASN A 285 -22.67 -5.57 -3.53
N GLY A 286 -21.54 -5.36 -2.83
CA GLY A 286 -20.20 -5.56 -3.37
C GLY A 286 -19.64 -4.39 -4.17
N ASN A 287 -20.25 -3.18 -4.08
CA ASN A 287 -19.71 -1.97 -4.66
C ASN A 287 -18.70 -1.33 -3.72
N ILE A 288 -17.61 -0.81 -4.26
CA ILE A 288 -16.53 -0.23 -3.46
C ILE A 288 -16.99 1.03 -2.70
N LEU A 289 -16.62 1.13 -1.42
CA LEU A 289 -16.92 2.29 -0.56
C LEU A 289 -15.73 3.24 -0.52
N GLY A 290 -15.42 3.85 -1.66
CA GLY A 290 -14.28 4.75 -1.87
C GLY A 290 -13.85 4.73 -3.33
N ASP A 291 -12.70 5.36 -3.64
CA ASP A 291 -12.20 5.50 -5.01
C ASP A 291 -11.32 4.33 -5.43
N TYR A 292 -10.68 3.65 -4.47
CA TYR A 292 -9.81 2.50 -4.70
C TYR A 292 -9.82 1.52 -3.53
N GLU A 293 -9.51 0.28 -3.80
CA GLU A 293 -9.45 -0.77 -2.78
C GLU A 293 -8.19 -0.63 -1.91
N GLN A 294 -8.40 -0.27 -0.66
CA GLN A 294 -7.37 -0.08 0.36
C GLN A 294 -7.35 -1.30 1.32
N GLY A 295 -7.09 -2.49 0.79
CA GLY A 295 -7.19 -3.74 1.55
C GLY A 295 -5.93 -4.60 1.54
N TRP A 296 -4.98 -4.28 0.67
CA TRP A 296 -3.80 -5.11 0.43
C TRP A 296 -2.62 -4.65 1.28
N GLU A 297 -2.66 -4.99 2.57
CA GLU A 297 -1.64 -4.66 3.56
C GLU A 297 -0.74 -5.86 3.83
N ARG A 298 0.56 -5.74 3.53
CA ARG A 298 1.59 -6.80 3.64
C ARG A 298 1.26 -8.07 2.87
N LYS A 299 0.39 -7.97 1.89
CA LYS A 299 -0.03 -9.05 0.99
C LYS A 299 -0.39 -8.48 -0.38
N LEU A 300 -0.42 -9.35 -1.38
CA LEU A 300 -0.84 -9.03 -2.75
C LEU A 300 -1.99 -9.94 -3.16
N PRO A 301 -2.87 -9.50 -4.08
CA PRO A 301 -3.88 -10.38 -4.67
C PRO A 301 -3.21 -11.57 -5.36
N ALA A 302 -3.82 -12.75 -5.26
CA ALA A 302 -3.29 -13.94 -5.91
C ALA A 302 -3.50 -13.88 -7.43
N GLU A 303 -4.65 -13.37 -7.86
CA GLU A 303 -5.10 -13.34 -9.25
C GLU A 303 -5.70 -11.97 -9.59
N PHE A 304 -5.58 -11.57 -10.86
CA PHE A 304 -6.09 -10.30 -11.37
C PHE A 304 -7.63 -10.20 -11.24
N GLU A 305 -8.32 -11.31 -11.45
CA GLU A 305 -9.77 -11.42 -11.39
C GLU A 305 -10.34 -11.09 -10.01
N TRP A 306 -9.54 -11.23 -8.94
CA TRP A 306 -9.96 -10.90 -7.58
C TRP A 306 -10.20 -9.42 -7.36
N LEU A 307 -9.66 -8.58 -8.22
CA LEU A 307 -9.78 -7.12 -8.14
C LEU A 307 -11.09 -6.60 -8.72
N ASN A 308 -11.84 -7.41 -9.47
CA ASN A 308 -13.13 -7.03 -10.08
C ASN A 308 -13.09 -5.69 -10.85
N GLY A 309 -11.93 -5.31 -11.40
CA GLY A 309 -11.73 -4.05 -12.11
C GLY A 309 -11.58 -2.82 -11.22
N ASN A 310 -11.53 -2.97 -9.90
CA ASN A 310 -11.29 -1.85 -8.99
C ASN A 310 -9.85 -1.35 -9.09
N ASP A 311 -9.67 -0.05 -8.93
CA ASP A 311 -8.36 0.54 -8.64
C ASP A 311 -7.92 0.12 -7.24
N TRP A 312 -6.61 -0.02 -7.00
CA TRP A 312 -6.10 -0.52 -5.74
C TRP A 312 -4.65 -0.13 -5.46
N ASP A 313 -4.25 -0.19 -4.21
CA ASP A 313 -2.85 -0.14 -3.79
C ASP A 313 -2.48 -1.32 -2.88
N ALA A 314 -1.19 -1.67 -2.87
CA ALA A 314 -0.61 -2.59 -1.91
C ALA A 314 0.45 -1.87 -1.09
N VAL A 315 0.27 -1.85 0.22
CA VAL A 315 1.22 -1.25 1.15
C VAL A 315 2.09 -2.33 1.80
N MET A 316 3.41 -2.16 1.77
CA MET A 316 4.37 -3.19 2.15
C MET A 316 5.48 -2.65 3.05
N THR A 317 5.83 -3.41 4.08
CA THR A 317 6.99 -3.15 4.95
C THR A 317 8.22 -3.90 4.45
N ILE A 318 9.42 -3.39 4.73
CA ILE A 318 10.68 -4.12 4.48
C ILE A 318 10.85 -5.25 5.50
N PRO A 319 10.80 -5.01 6.82
CA PRO A 319 10.71 -6.09 7.79
C PRO A 319 9.32 -6.74 7.77
N PRO A 320 9.14 -7.97 8.25
CA PRO A 320 7.86 -8.68 8.20
C PRO A 320 6.77 -8.02 9.03
N ASN A 321 7.16 -7.32 10.10
CA ASN A 321 6.28 -6.61 11.00
C ASN A 321 6.90 -5.29 11.45
N GLY A 322 6.06 -4.29 11.74
CA GLY A 322 6.49 -2.94 12.12
C GLY A 322 6.47 -1.97 10.95
N TRP A 323 5.57 -0.98 11.05
CA TRP A 323 5.48 0.13 10.13
C TRP A 323 6.37 1.28 10.58
N GLY A 324 6.41 1.55 11.90
CA GLY A 324 7.29 2.54 12.51
C GLY A 324 8.72 2.03 12.66
N TYR A 325 9.62 2.92 13.09
CA TYR A 325 11.02 2.62 13.31
C TYR A 325 11.25 1.41 14.22
N MET A 326 12.06 0.48 13.78
CA MET A 326 12.59 -0.61 14.57
C MET A 326 14.12 -0.47 14.65
N LYS A 327 14.65 -0.35 15.86
CA LYS A 327 16.08 -0.15 16.09
C LYS A 327 16.91 -1.37 15.72
N ASP A 328 16.40 -2.56 16.03
CA ASP A 328 17.10 -3.82 15.80
C ASP A 328 16.34 -4.73 14.82
N TRP A 329 16.99 -5.02 13.70
CA TRP A 329 16.50 -5.95 12.67
C TRP A 329 17.16 -7.32 12.74
N SER A 330 18.04 -7.56 13.73
CA SER A 330 18.73 -8.84 13.86
C SER A 330 17.74 -9.99 14.13
N GLY A 331 18.01 -11.13 13.52
CA GLY A 331 17.20 -12.33 13.70
C GLY A 331 15.80 -12.30 13.11
N ILE A 332 15.47 -11.29 12.27
CA ILE A 332 14.24 -11.26 11.51
C ILE A 332 14.53 -11.32 10.02
N TYR A 333 13.65 -11.97 9.25
CA TYR A 333 13.70 -11.92 7.81
C TYR A 333 13.34 -10.49 7.34
N THR A 334 14.14 -9.95 6.44
CA THR A 334 13.86 -8.69 5.77
C THR A 334 13.78 -8.93 4.26
N LYS A 335 12.83 -8.27 3.61
CA LYS A 335 12.69 -8.38 2.15
C LYS A 335 13.91 -7.76 1.48
N THR A 336 14.43 -8.47 0.51
CA THR A 336 15.51 -7.97 -0.36
C THR A 336 14.96 -7.00 -1.40
N THR A 337 15.84 -6.26 -2.08
CA THR A 337 15.44 -5.43 -3.22
C THR A 337 14.76 -6.26 -4.31
N ASP A 338 15.23 -7.49 -4.56
CA ASP A 338 14.63 -8.37 -5.58
C ASP A 338 13.21 -8.82 -5.18
N ASP A 339 12.97 -9.14 -3.90
CA ASP A 339 11.61 -9.42 -3.40
C ASP A 339 10.67 -8.23 -3.61
N LEU A 340 11.16 -7.01 -3.35
CA LEU A 340 10.37 -5.79 -3.46
C LEU A 340 10.12 -5.39 -4.91
N LEU A 341 11.09 -5.62 -5.81
CA LEU A 341 10.90 -5.44 -7.25
C LEU A 341 9.90 -6.45 -7.82
N ASP A 342 9.92 -7.71 -7.37
CA ASP A 342 8.93 -8.72 -7.73
C ASP A 342 7.52 -8.27 -7.32
N MET A 343 7.36 -7.79 -6.06
CA MET A 343 6.08 -7.29 -5.55
C MET A 343 5.61 -6.04 -6.31
N LEU A 344 6.50 -5.11 -6.63
CA LEU A 344 6.21 -3.94 -7.46
C LEU A 344 5.69 -4.36 -8.83
N MET A 345 6.43 -5.20 -9.55
CA MET A 345 6.06 -5.60 -10.91
C MET A 345 4.80 -6.45 -10.93
N ARG A 346 4.57 -7.28 -9.92
CA ARG A 346 3.31 -8.00 -9.74
C ARG A 346 2.15 -7.01 -9.54
N SER A 347 2.30 -5.99 -8.70
CA SER A 347 1.26 -4.99 -8.46
C SER A 347 0.90 -4.22 -9.73
N VAL A 348 1.89 -3.65 -10.42
CA VAL A 348 1.61 -2.87 -11.63
C VAL A 348 1.09 -3.73 -12.79
N SER A 349 1.48 -5.01 -12.89
CA SER A 349 0.94 -5.94 -13.87
C SER A 349 -0.55 -6.24 -13.66
N MET A 350 -1.07 -5.98 -12.48
CA MET A 350 -2.47 -6.12 -12.08
C MET A 350 -3.18 -4.78 -11.91
N ASN A 351 -2.70 -3.71 -12.55
CA ASN A 351 -3.25 -2.35 -12.50
C ASN A 351 -3.24 -1.70 -11.11
N GLY A 352 -2.35 -2.13 -10.20
CA GLY A 352 -2.25 -1.57 -8.87
C GLY A 352 -1.02 -0.70 -8.66
N ASN A 353 -1.03 0.08 -7.58
CA ASN A 353 0.14 0.78 -7.09
C ASN A 353 0.82 -0.01 -5.97
N PHE A 354 2.14 -0.02 -5.94
CA PHE A 354 2.93 -0.59 -4.87
C PHE A 354 3.49 0.52 -3.99
N VAL A 355 3.27 0.44 -2.68
CA VAL A 355 3.70 1.46 -1.71
C VAL A 355 4.65 0.84 -0.72
N LEU A 356 5.90 1.29 -0.73
CA LEU A 356 6.93 0.81 0.18
C LEU A 356 7.05 1.71 1.40
N ASN A 357 6.99 1.10 2.59
CA ASN A 357 7.04 1.80 3.86
C ASN A 357 8.47 2.03 4.36
N PHE A 358 8.65 3.19 5.00
CA PHE A 358 9.85 3.64 5.69
C PHE A 358 9.47 4.08 7.11
N GLY A 359 10.30 3.72 8.07
CA GLY A 359 10.10 4.05 9.48
C GLY A 359 11.27 4.86 10.06
N PRO A 360 11.30 6.19 9.93
CA PRO A 360 12.37 7.01 10.49
C PRO A 360 12.46 6.94 12.02
N ASP A 361 13.68 7.08 12.55
CA ASP A 361 13.92 7.14 14.00
C ASP A 361 13.36 8.41 14.66
N GLY A 362 13.40 8.48 15.98
CA GLY A 362 12.92 9.64 16.74
C GLY A 362 13.69 10.95 16.46
N ASN A 363 14.85 10.91 15.79
CA ASN A 363 15.62 12.07 15.35
C ASN A 363 15.35 12.45 13.89
N GLY A 364 14.62 11.64 13.13
CA GLY A 364 14.32 11.87 11.71
C GLY A 364 15.34 11.28 10.74
N ASN A 365 16.14 10.27 11.16
CA ASN A 365 17.00 9.52 10.24
C ASN A 365 16.23 8.31 9.71
N MET A 366 16.38 8.04 8.42
CA MET A 366 15.96 6.76 7.82
C MET A 366 16.87 5.63 8.31
N HIS A 367 16.35 4.42 8.38
CA HIS A 367 17.18 3.25 8.68
C HIS A 367 18.16 3.00 7.52
N PRO A 368 19.46 2.67 7.79
CA PRO A 368 20.46 2.49 6.73
C PRO A 368 20.08 1.44 5.66
N GLU A 369 19.42 0.35 6.07
CA GLU A 369 18.93 -0.65 5.11
C GLU A 369 17.76 -0.13 4.26
N GLU A 370 16.91 0.76 4.79
CA GLU A 370 15.86 1.43 4.02
C GLU A 370 16.47 2.36 2.96
N ASP A 371 17.48 3.16 3.33
CA ASP A 371 18.21 4.04 2.40
C ASP A 371 18.86 3.23 1.27
N LYS A 372 19.50 2.12 1.59
CA LYS A 372 20.13 1.23 0.62
C LYS A 372 19.11 0.64 -0.35
N ILE A 373 18.01 0.10 0.15
CA ILE A 373 16.95 -0.49 -0.67
C ILE A 373 16.31 0.56 -1.57
N ALA A 374 16.01 1.76 -1.05
CA ALA A 374 15.49 2.86 -1.84
C ALA A 374 16.42 3.23 -3.01
N LYS A 375 17.72 3.30 -2.76
CA LYS A 375 18.73 3.55 -3.79
C LYS A 375 18.76 2.44 -4.85
N GLU A 376 18.78 1.19 -4.44
CA GLU A 376 18.83 0.03 -5.36
C GLU A 376 17.57 -0.08 -6.23
N ILE A 377 16.38 0.20 -5.67
CA ILE A 377 15.13 0.30 -6.44
C ILE A 377 15.23 1.43 -7.45
N GLY A 378 15.72 2.61 -7.02
CA GLY A 378 15.87 3.78 -7.89
C GLY A 378 16.84 3.52 -9.07
N GLU A 379 17.94 2.81 -8.84
CA GLU A 379 18.87 2.41 -9.90
C GLU A 379 18.19 1.49 -10.92
N TRP A 380 17.37 0.55 -10.48
CA TRP A 380 16.60 -0.32 -11.37
C TRP A 380 15.51 0.45 -12.13
N ILE A 381 14.78 1.34 -11.45
CA ILE A 381 13.72 2.16 -12.04
C ILE A 381 14.25 3.08 -13.14
N LYS A 382 15.43 3.71 -12.97
CA LYS A 382 16.04 4.58 -13.99
C LYS A 382 16.17 3.90 -15.36
N ILE A 383 16.37 2.59 -15.36
CA ILE A 383 16.51 1.79 -16.58
C ILE A 383 15.13 1.32 -17.08
N ASN A 384 14.23 0.98 -16.17
CA ASN A 384 13.03 0.20 -16.47
C ASN A 384 11.72 0.98 -16.31
N ALA A 385 11.77 2.32 -16.18
CA ALA A 385 10.62 3.19 -15.93
C ALA A 385 9.45 3.01 -16.91
N GLU A 386 9.73 2.72 -18.18
CA GLU A 386 8.70 2.49 -19.20
C GLU A 386 7.79 1.28 -18.89
N ALA A 387 8.32 0.28 -18.19
CA ALA A 387 7.59 -0.92 -17.83
C ALA A 387 6.79 -0.76 -16.52
N VAL A 388 6.97 0.37 -15.79
CA VAL A 388 6.39 0.61 -14.47
C VAL A 388 5.30 1.68 -14.49
N TYR A 389 5.55 2.82 -15.18
CA TYR A 389 4.68 3.99 -15.08
C TYR A 389 3.68 4.11 -16.22
N GLY A 390 2.41 4.33 -15.86
CA GLY A 390 1.34 4.49 -16.84
C GLY A 390 1.08 3.26 -17.70
N VAL A 391 1.50 2.09 -17.23
CA VAL A 391 1.22 0.79 -17.85
C VAL A 391 -0.11 0.22 -17.37
N ARG A 392 -0.60 -0.81 -18.07
CA ARG A 392 -1.83 -1.53 -17.74
C ARG A 392 -1.59 -3.04 -17.81
N HIS A 393 -2.51 -3.79 -17.23
CA HIS A 393 -2.55 -5.23 -17.36
C HIS A 393 -2.52 -5.66 -18.83
N ALA A 394 -1.67 -6.63 -19.14
CA ALA A 394 -1.60 -7.23 -20.47
C ALA A 394 -2.47 -8.49 -20.54
N ALA A 395 -3.43 -8.53 -21.46
CA ALA A 395 -4.31 -9.68 -21.65
C ALA A 395 -3.59 -10.88 -22.32
N LEU A 396 -2.55 -11.38 -21.66
CA LEU A 396 -1.73 -12.50 -22.08
C LEU A 396 -1.80 -13.63 -21.05
N THR A 397 -1.44 -14.83 -21.46
CA THR A 397 -1.27 -15.95 -20.53
C THR A 397 -0.11 -15.61 -19.57
N PRO A 398 -0.33 -15.70 -18.24
CA PRO A 398 0.70 -15.40 -17.25
C PRO A 398 1.98 -16.21 -17.48
N SER A 399 3.14 -15.58 -17.28
CA SER A 399 4.45 -16.23 -17.41
C SER A 399 4.98 -16.64 -16.04
N LYS A 400 5.59 -17.82 -15.95
CA LYS A 400 6.36 -18.25 -14.78
C LYS A 400 7.73 -17.55 -14.67
N LEU A 401 8.13 -16.83 -15.71
CA LEU A 401 9.41 -16.13 -15.75
C LEU A 401 9.33 -14.72 -15.13
N GLY A 402 8.13 -14.16 -15.02
CA GLY A 402 7.90 -12.80 -14.53
C GLY A 402 6.56 -12.23 -14.97
N TYR A 403 6.47 -10.89 -15.05
CA TYR A 403 5.21 -10.18 -15.20
C TYR A 403 5.15 -9.37 -16.49
N PHE A 404 3.98 -9.41 -17.13
CA PHE A 404 3.68 -8.58 -18.29
C PHE A 404 3.02 -7.27 -17.89
N THR A 405 3.47 -6.17 -18.51
CA THR A 405 2.77 -4.88 -18.50
C THR A 405 2.67 -4.36 -19.93
N GLN A 406 1.66 -3.51 -20.20
CA GLN A 406 1.43 -2.99 -21.53
C GLN A 406 1.17 -1.47 -21.50
N LYS A 407 1.71 -0.75 -22.47
CA LYS A 407 1.39 0.65 -22.75
C LYS A 407 1.28 0.84 -24.24
N ASP A 408 0.11 1.19 -24.72
CA ASP A 408 -0.21 1.27 -26.14
C ASP A 408 0.17 -0.04 -26.87
N ASP A 409 0.96 0.05 -27.95
CA ASP A 409 1.48 -1.11 -28.67
C ASP A 409 2.79 -1.66 -28.09
N ASN A 410 3.24 -1.20 -26.93
CA ASN A 410 4.44 -1.72 -26.30
C ASN A 410 4.04 -2.70 -25.19
N LEU A 411 4.53 -3.93 -25.31
CA LEU A 411 4.45 -4.96 -24.31
C LEU A 411 5.79 -5.10 -23.61
N TYR A 412 5.78 -5.15 -22.30
CA TYR A 412 6.97 -5.34 -21.48
C TYR A 412 6.84 -6.66 -20.72
N LEU A 413 7.90 -7.45 -20.71
CA LEU A 413 8.04 -8.60 -19.81
C LEU A 413 9.21 -8.33 -18.88
N THR A 414 8.93 -8.14 -17.61
CA THR A 414 9.95 -8.10 -16.56
C THR A 414 10.27 -9.55 -16.17
N VAL A 415 11.49 -9.97 -16.41
CA VAL A 415 11.98 -11.35 -16.18
C VAL A 415 12.72 -11.40 -14.84
N PHE A 416 12.21 -12.17 -13.90
CA PHE A 416 12.84 -12.48 -12.62
C PHE A 416 13.56 -13.83 -12.66
N ASN A 417 12.99 -14.78 -13.38
CA ASN A 417 13.50 -16.16 -13.50
C ASN A 417 14.06 -16.37 -14.91
N GLN A 418 15.38 -16.11 -15.08
CA GLN A 418 16.02 -16.30 -16.38
C GLN A 418 16.06 -17.78 -16.76
N PRO A 419 15.55 -18.16 -17.96
CA PRO A 419 15.62 -19.55 -18.41
C PRO A 419 17.05 -19.97 -18.73
N VAL A 420 17.43 -21.17 -18.28
CA VAL A 420 18.80 -21.72 -18.42
C VAL A 420 19.25 -21.82 -19.90
N ASN A 421 18.31 -22.14 -20.80
CA ASN A 421 18.58 -22.27 -22.23
C ASN A 421 18.62 -20.91 -22.97
N GLY A 422 18.44 -19.78 -22.27
CA GLY A 422 18.41 -18.44 -22.86
C GLY A 422 17.21 -18.16 -23.75
N ILE A 423 16.14 -18.98 -23.71
CA ILE A 423 14.93 -18.79 -24.50
C ILE A 423 13.76 -18.39 -23.58
N VAL A 424 13.29 -17.16 -23.75
CA VAL A 424 12.10 -16.65 -23.08
C VAL A 424 10.89 -16.96 -23.96
N ARG A 425 10.05 -17.91 -23.55
CA ARG A 425 8.84 -18.30 -24.27
C ARG A 425 7.63 -17.52 -23.77
N ILE A 426 6.88 -16.96 -24.72
CA ILE A 426 5.69 -16.16 -24.48
C ILE A 426 4.48 -16.85 -25.09
N ALA A 427 3.45 -17.06 -24.29
CA ALA A 427 2.18 -17.63 -24.73
C ALA A 427 1.19 -16.50 -25.04
N VAL A 428 0.75 -16.42 -26.27
CA VAL A 428 -0.20 -15.41 -26.76
C VAL A 428 -1.51 -16.11 -27.16
N PRO A 429 -2.67 -15.73 -26.61
CA PRO A 429 -3.93 -16.34 -27.01
C PRO A 429 -4.16 -16.32 -28.52
N LYS A 430 -4.59 -17.42 -29.14
CA LYS A 430 -4.83 -17.51 -30.59
C LYS A 430 -5.81 -16.46 -31.13
N ASN A 431 -6.73 -15.98 -30.28
CA ASN A 431 -7.69 -14.94 -30.61
C ASN A 431 -7.16 -13.51 -30.34
N ALA A 432 -5.92 -13.34 -29.88
CA ALA A 432 -5.34 -12.02 -29.64
C ALA A 432 -5.41 -11.14 -30.91
N LYS A 433 -5.71 -9.86 -30.70
CA LYS A 433 -5.77 -8.88 -31.82
C LYS A 433 -4.38 -8.49 -32.30
N GLN A 434 -3.40 -8.52 -31.43
CA GLN A 434 -2.01 -8.17 -31.68
C GLN A 434 -1.08 -9.25 -31.16
N VAL A 435 0.10 -9.37 -31.75
CA VAL A 435 1.15 -10.33 -31.40
C VAL A 435 2.51 -9.64 -31.37
N PRO A 436 3.52 -10.18 -30.65
CA PRO A 436 4.87 -9.64 -30.69
C PRO A 436 5.45 -9.63 -32.13
N GLY A 437 5.87 -8.46 -32.61
CA GLY A 437 6.51 -8.28 -33.91
C GLY A 437 8.02 -8.08 -33.83
N THR A 438 8.50 -7.42 -32.76
CA THR A 438 9.94 -7.24 -32.45
C THR A 438 10.15 -7.38 -30.96
N ALA A 439 11.41 -7.67 -30.56
CA ALA A 439 11.83 -7.71 -29.17
C ALA A 439 13.20 -7.06 -28.98
N ALA A 440 13.40 -6.37 -27.86
CA ALA A 440 14.69 -5.79 -27.47
C ALA A 440 14.86 -5.80 -25.95
N LEU A 441 16.10 -5.83 -25.49
CA LEU A 441 16.42 -5.55 -24.08
C LEU A 441 16.20 -4.07 -23.78
N LEU A 442 15.46 -3.73 -22.74
CA LEU A 442 15.20 -2.33 -22.40
C LEU A 442 16.48 -1.60 -21.95
N VAL A 443 17.36 -2.28 -21.24
CA VAL A 443 18.60 -1.71 -20.67
C VAL A 443 19.54 -1.08 -21.69
N ASN A 444 19.58 -1.57 -22.93
CA ASN A 444 20.52 -1.09 -23.94
C ASN A 444 19.92 -1.08 -25.38
N SER A 445 18.63 -1.28 -25.49
CA SER A 445 17.89 -1.36 -26.75
C SER A 445 18.42 -2.42 -27.75
N LYS A 446 19.19 -3.41 -27.25
CA LYS A 446 19.72 -4.49 -28.11
C LYS A 446 18.59 -5.35 -28.63
N ASN A 447 18.45 -5.42 -29.95
CA ASN A 447 17.48 -6.28 -30.59
C ASN A 447 17.73 -7.74 -30.24
N LEU A 448 16.63 -8.47 -30.01
CA LEU A 448 16.62 -9.90 -29.69
C LEU A 448 16.00 -10.69 -30.83
N GLY A 449 16.47 -11.91 -31.02
CA GLY A 449 15.81 -12.85 -31.94
C GLY A 449 14.41 -13.15 -31.45
N LEU A 450 13.41 -12.91 -32.28
CA LEU A 450 12.01 -13.25 -32.03
C LEU A 450 11.49 -14.14 -33.14
N LYS A 451 10.94 -15.29 -32.79
CA LYS A 451 10.33 -16.21 -33.77
C LYS A 451 9.08 -16.87 -33.17
N GLN A 452 8.10 -17.15 -34.00
CA GLN A 452 7.03 -18.02 -33.62
C GLN A 452 7.59 -19.43 -33.42
N ALA A 453 7.30 -20.03 -32.27
CA ALA A 453 7.73 -21.38 -31.97
C ALA A 453 6.77 -22.39 -32.62
N ASP A 454 7.33 -23.37 -33.33
CA ASP A 454 6.58 -24.57 -33.77
C ASP A 454 6.67 -25.62 -32.65
N ILE A 455 5.55 -25.85 -31.96
CA ILE A 455 5.47 -26.82 -30.86
C ILE A 455 4.74 -28.10 -31.28
N GLY A 456 4.31 -28.22 -32.54
CA GLY A 456 3.78 -29.42 -33.13
C GLY A 456 2.46 -29.97 -32.58
N LEU A 457 1.85 -29.30 -31.60
CA LEU A 457 0.62 -29.74 -30.94
C LEU A 457 -0.42 -28.61 -30.95
N ASP A 458 -1.53 -28.80 -31.65
CA ASP A 458 -2.64 -27.84 -31.74
C ASP A 458 -3.64 -27.97 -30.57
N LEU A 459 -3.22 -28.55 -29.45
CA LEU A 459 -4.07 -28.79 -28.29
C LEU A 459 -4.23 -27.55 -27.38
N ASP A 460 -3.45 -26.50 -27.65
CA ASP A 460 -3.38 -25.35 -26.79
C ASP A 460 -4.12 -24.13 -27.37
N LYS A 461 -4.71 -23.32 -26.51
CA LYS A 461 -5.38 -22.05 -26.88
C LYS A 461 -4.41 -20.93 -27.25
N ASN A 462 -3.10 -21.19 -27.19
CA ASN A 462 -2.04 -20.21 -27.36
C ASN A 462 -1.23 -20.44 -28.66
N THR A 463 -0.70 -19.31 -29.18
CA THR A 463 0.46 -19.28 -30.10
C THR A 463 1.68 -18.91 -29.27
N TYR A 464 2.80 -19.55 -29.50
CA TYR A 464 4.02 -19.34 -28.73
C TYR A 464 5.05 -18.55 -29.53
N TYR A 465 5.75 -17.67 -28.84
CA TYR A 465 6.84 -16.86 -29.40
C TYR A 465 8.08 -17.04 -28.53
N ASP A 466 9.21 -17.35 -29.16
CA ASP A 466 10.51 -17.51 -28.52
C ASP A 466 11.34 -16.23 -28.71
N VAL A 467 11.72 -15.60 -27.61
CA VAL A 467 12.70 -14.50 -27.56
C VAL A 467 14.03 -15.10 -27.13
N VAL A 468 15.06 -14.94 -27.97
CA VAL A 468 16.40 -15.51 -27.73
C VAL A 468 17.29 -14.46 -27.08
N LEU A 469 17.74 -14.72 -25.87
CA LEU A 469 18.69 -13.88 -25.14
C LEU A 469 20.10 -14.07 -25.67
N PRO A 470 20.99 -13.04 -25.59
CA PRO A 470 22.39 -13.20 -25.93
C PRO A 470 23.07 -14.25 -25.05
N LYS A 471 23.98 -15.04 -25.63
CA LYS A 471 24.66 -16.14 -24.92
C LYS A 471 25.46 -15.68 -23.70
N ASP A 472 25.97 -14.45 -23.74
CA ASP A 472 26.77 -13.79 -22.70
C ASP A 472 25.98 -12.90 -21.76
N PHE A 473 24.66 -12.82 -21.94
CA PHE A 473 23.79 -12.00 -21.10
C PHE A 473 23.64 -12.63 -19.71
N ARG A 474 24.18 -11.94 -18.70
CA ARG A 474 24.14 -12.37 -17.28
C ARG A 474 23.68 -11.19 -16.43
N PRO A 475 22.38 -10.94 -16.33
CA PRO A 475 21.85 -9.89 -15.47
C PRO A 475 22.04 -10.29 -14.00
N ASN A 476 22.37 -9.34 -13.15
CA ASN A 476 22.45 -9.50 -11.70
C ASN A 476 21.14 -9.14 -10.97
N LYS A 477 20.16 -8.62 -11.69
CA LYS A 477 18.82 -8.25 -11.21
C LYS A 477 17.78 -8.57 -12.29
N ALA A 478 16.52 -8.50 -11.96
CA ALA A 478 15.42 -8.57 -12.94
C ALA A 478 15.65 -7.59 -14.10
N PHE A 479 15.34 -8.02 -15.32
CA PHE A 479 15.51 -7.24 -16.52
C PHE A 479 14.23 -7.20 -17.35
N VAL A 480 14.10 -6.23 -18.25
CA VAL A 480 12.90 -6.03 -19.05
C VAL A 480 13.18 -6.29 -20.54
N ILE A 481 12.32 -7.09 -21.14
CA ILE A 481 12.19 -7.26 -22.59
C ILE A 481 11.04 -6.39 -23.04
N LYS A 482 11.34 -5.40 -23.92
CA LYS A 482 10.34 -4.58 -24.61
C LYS A 482 10.01 -5.22 -25.94
N MET A 483 8.74 -5.36 -26.24
CA MET A 483 8.24 -5.89 -27.50
C MET A 483 7.28 -4.91 -28.14
N LYS A 484 7.38 -4.71 -29.46
CA LYS A 484 6.38 -3.99 -30.23
C LYS A 484 5.30 -4.95 -30.69
N LEU A 485 4.06 -4.67 -30.37
CA LEU A 485 2.92 -5.44 -30.82
C LEU A 485 2.51 -5.03 -32.24
N VAL A 486 2.11 -6.00 -33.05
CA VAL A 486 1.65 -5.81 -34.41
C VAL A 486 0.38 -6.64 -34.70
N VAL A 487 -0.44 -6.19 -35.64
CA VAL A 487 -1.58 -6.98 -36.12
C VAL A 487 -1.06 -8.12 -36.97
N PRO A 488 -1.45 -9.38 -36.73
CA PRO A 488 -1.02 -10.54 -37.55
C PRO A 488 -1.37 -10.37 -39.02
N LYS A 489 -0.43 -10.68 -39.93
CA LYS A 489 -0.58 -10.49 -41.40
C LYS A 489 -1.89 -11.09 -41.97
N ALA A 490 -2.28 -12.25 -41.51
CA ALA A 490 -3.52 -12.91 -41.95
C ALA A 490 -4.81 -12.18 -41.53
N LYS A 491 -4.76 -11.38 -40.42
CA LYS A 491 -5.88 -10.52 -40.00
C LYS A 491 -5.85 -9.15 -40.70
N ALA A 492 -4.67 -8.67 -41.06
CA ALA A 492 -4.51 -7.41 -41.80
C ALA A 492 -5.13 -7.50 -43.21
N ALA A 493 -4.93 -8.63 -43.91
CA ALA A 493 -5.56 -8.86 -45.23
C ALA A 493 -7.09 -8.83 -45.15
N LYS A 494 -7.70 -9.53 -44.15
CA LYS A 494 -9.16 -9.52 -43.96
C LYS A 494 -9.76 -8.18 -43.58
N LEU A 495 -8.97 -7.30 -42.93
CA LEU A 495 -9.39 -5.93 -42.59
C LEU A 495 -9.30 -4.98 -43.79
N MET A 496 -8.41 -5.22 -44.73
CA MET A 496 -8.36 -4.48 -46.00
C MET A 496 -9.50 -4.88 -46.93
N ASP A 497 -9.79 -6.19 -47.06
CA ASP A 497 -10.90 -6.69 -47.87
C ASP A 497 -12.29 -6.26 -47.35
N ALA A 498 -12.43 -6.01 -46.05
CA ALA A 498 -13.67 -5.52 -45.45
C ALA A 498 -13.88 -3.99 -45.55
N LYS A 499 -12.90 -3.26 -46.08
CA LYS A 499 -12.94 -1.81 -46.32
C LYS A 499 -13.03 -1.44 -47.82
N MET A 500 -12.96 -2.43 -48.70
CA MET A 500 -13.29 -2.30 -50.11
C MET A 500 -14.74 -2.79 -50.37
#